data_7b177a81c866f89c18f113efe6d54f40
#
_entry.id   7b177a81c866f89c18f113efe6d54f40
#
_cell.length_a   1.000
_cell.length_b   1.000
_cell.length_c   1.000
_cell.angle_alpha   90.00
_cell.angle_beta   90.00
_cell.angle_gamma   90.00
#
_symmetry.space_group_name_H-M   'P 1'
#
loop_
_entity.id
_entity.type
_entity.pdbx_description
1 polymer ?
#
loop_
_entity_poly.entity_id
_entity_poly.type
_entity_poly.pdbx_seq_one_letter_code
_entity_poly.pdbx_strand_id
1 'polypeptide(L)'
;NAVNIKPQIHENYDGQKIILDEKDNIVLDPTEFPDLLNLKGQTLITSDGHTLLGVDDKAGITGALAMLKYLTEHPEIEHGDVFVAFGPDEEIGCGGQYFDPADFPNVEFAYTLDNGRPGDFEYDTFNASEITIHIKGTVVHPGEAYGLMVNATTLMNDFLSNLPQDQVPEKSRNHDGYFLVLHAQSNVDHADISMIIRDFDQSEYNRKEQFIRDLVKKMNKKYGNRFTVNIREQYENIYNYIKDKPYIVNLALDAYRKSGLKPNVQSFRGGTDGNFISPKGIPTPNLFNGGGNYHGRYEYVTVEQIDKLAEVLTNIVTEHLRQTRTGRNEKPLEKYW
;
A
#
# COMPACT_ATOMS: atom_id res chain seq x y z
N ASN A 1 -12.36 14.54 3.81
CA ASN A 1 -12.12 15.97 3.68
C ASN A 1 -10.83 16.32 4.43
N ALA A 2 -9.94 17.07 3.80
CA ALA A 2 -8.65 17.51 4.33
C ALA A 2 -8.51 19.06 4.31
N VAL A 3 -9.63 19.77 4.33
CA VAL A 3 -9.65 21.25 4.30
C VAL A 3 -9.86 21.78 5.72
N ASN A 4 -9.03 22.75 6.12
CA ASN A 4 -9.06 23.37 7.44
C ASN A 4 -8.88 22.37 8.60
N ILE A 5 -7.86 21.52 8.51
CA ILE A 5 -7.50 20.57 9.56
C ILE A 5 -7.23 21.33 10.87
N LYS A 6 -7.84 20.85 11.96
CA LYS A 6 -7.64 21.39 13.31
C LYS A 6 -7.00 20.31 14.19
N PRO A 7 -5.67 20.29 14.29
CA PRO A 7 -5.00 19.33 15.16
C PRO A 7 -5.31 19.59 16.62
N GLN A 8 -5.45 18.50 17.38
CA GLN A 8 -5.57 18.51 18.84
C GLN A 8 -4.40 17.72 19.41
N ILE A 9 -3.80 18.24 20.48
CA ILE A 9 -2.66 17.63 21.17
C ILE A 9 -3.11 17.18 22.54
N HIS A 10 -2.91 15.91 22.84
CA HIS A 10 -3.28 15.26 24.11
C HIS A 10 -2.01 14.77 24.80
N GLU A 11 -1.44 15.63 25.65
CA GLU A 11 -0.23 15.31 26.40
C GLU A 11 -0.50 14.22 27.43
N ASN A 12 0.46 13.31 27.60
CA ASN A 12 0.40 12.23 28.57
C ASN A 12 -0.92 11.44 28.52
N TYR A 13 -1.26 10.95 27.33
CA TYR A 13 -2.51 10.23 27.06
C TYR A 13 -2.74 9.11 28.10
N ASP A 14 -3.88 9.12 28.76
CA ASP A 14 -4.18 8.22 29.88
C ASP A 14 -4.81 6.88 29.48
N GLY A 15 -5.12 6.71 28.19
CA GLY A 15 -5.79 5.51 27.64
C GLY A 15 -7.32 5.56 27.74
N GLN A 16 -7.91 6.70 28.08
CA GLN A 16 -9.34 6.88 28.07
C GLN A 16 -9.81 7.38 26.70
N LYS A 17 -11.14 7.38 26.53
CA LYS A 17 -11.76 7.96 25.33
C LYS A 17 -11.48 9.46 25.24
N ILE A 18 -11.26 9.94 24.04
CA ILE A 18 -11.04 11.35 23.74
C ILE A 18 -12.28 11.89 23.03
N ILE A 19 -12.84 12.98 23.53
CA ILE A 19 -13.92 13.70 22.85
C ILE A 19 -13.26 14.66 21.87
N LEU A 20 -13.33 14.35 20.57
CA LEU A 20 -12.80 15.18 19.51
C LEU A 20 -13.67 16.41 19.24
N ASP A 21 -14.99 16.22 19.28
CA ASP A 21 -15.97 17.30 19.20
C ASP A 21 -17.20 16.98 20.07
N GLU A 22 -17.50 17.87 21.01
CA GLU A 22 -18.64 17.70 21.92
C GLU A 22 -19.99 17.91 21.24
N LYS A 23 -20.06 18.88 20.31
CA LYS A 23 -21.30 19.28 19.65
C LYS A 23 -21.82 18.14 18.75
N ASP A 24 -20.94 17.53 18.00
CA ASP A 24 -21.28 16.45 17.06
C ASP A 24 -21.04 15.07 17.65
N ASN A 25 -20.68 15.01 18.96
CA ASN A 25 -20.42 13.79 19.73
C ASN A 25 -19.43 12.85 19.01
N ILE A 26 -18.32 13.42 18.47
CA ILE A 26 -17.27 12.64 17.84
C ILE A 26 -16.30 12.19 18.92
N VAL A 27 -16.16 10.88 19.09
CA VAL A 27 -15.35 10.29 20.16
C VAL A 27 -14.36 9.28 19.59
N LEU A 28 -13.10 9.42 19.92
CA LEU A 28 -12.06 8.40 19.69
C LEU A 28 -12.02 7.49 20.92
N ASP A 29 -12.53 6.27 20.79
CA ASP A 29 -12.74 5.34 21.91
C ASP A 29 -11.82 4.13 21.79
N PRO A 30 -10.99 3.85 22.82
CA PRO A 30 -10.15 2.65 22.86
C PRO A 30 -10.91 1.31 22.80
N THR A 31 -12.21 1.30 23.08
CA THR A 31 -13.03 0.08 22.91
C THR A 31 -13.29 -0.24 21.45
N GLU A 32 -13.31 0.77 20.58
CA GLU A 32 -13.39 0.62 19.13
C GLU A 32 -12.01 0.51 18.49
N PHE A 33 -11.03 1.21 19.06
CA PHE A 33 -9.65 1.28 18.57
C PHE A 33 -8.65 0.83 19.66
N PRO A 34 -8.53 -0.48 19.93
CA PRO A 34 -7.77 -1.01 21.07
C PRO A 34 -6.28 -0.63 21.09
N ASP A 35 -5.71 -0.31 19.94
CA ASP A 35 -4.30 0.06 19.81
C ASP A 35 -3.94 1.34 20.56
N LEU A 36 -4.90 2.22 20.80
CA LEU A 36 -4.74 3.42 21.61
C LEU A 36 -4.28 3.08 23.03
N LEU A 37 -4.62 1.90 23.57
CA LEU A 37 -4.18 1.47 24.88
C LEU A 37 -2.67 1.29 25.02
N ASN A 38 -1.98 1.08 23.88
CA ASN A 38 -0.52 0.95 23.82
C ASN A 38 0.19 2.32 23.85
N LEU A 39 -0.56 3.42 23.72
CA LEU A 39 -0.03 4.78 23.62
C LEU A 39 -0.11 5.56 24.94
N LYS A 40 -0.44 4.89 26.06
CA LYS A 40 -0.50 5.53 27.37
C LYS A 40 0.83 6.18 27.73
N GLY A 41 0.74 7.42 28.24
CA GLY A 41 1.89 8.22 28.61
C GLY A 41 2.56 8.97 27.46
N GLN A 42 2.09 8.77 26.23
CA GLN A 42 2.61 9.46 25.05
C GLN A 42 1.80 10.73 24.74
N THR A 43 2.37 11.59 23.90
CA THR A 43 1.73 12.79 23.40
C THR A 43 0.98 12.47 22.10
N LEU A 44 -0.32 12.25 22.21
CA LEU A 44 -1.16 11.87 21.09
C LEU A 44 -1.65 13.11 20.30
N ILE A 45 -1.60 13.03 18.99
CA ILE A 45 -2.09 14.06 18.07
C ILE A 45 -3.26 13.47 17.26
N THR A 46 -4.39 14.20 17.23
CA THR A 46 -5.60 13.86 16.46
C THR A 46 -6.10 15.07 15.67
N SER A 47 -7.09 14.91 14.81
CA SER A 47 -7.91 16.02 14.34
C SER A 47 -9.10 16.26 15.28
N ASP A 48 -9.92 17.28 14.98
CA ASP A 48 -11.22 17.49 15.65
C ASP A 48 -12.32 16.51 15.17
N GLY A 49 -11.98 15.52 14.36
CA GLY A 49 -12.89 14.51 13.83
C GLY A 49 -13.77 14.96 12.65
N HIS A 50 -13.64 16.20 12.17
CA HIS A 50 -14.34 16.71 10.99
C HIS A 50 -13.54 16.52 9.70
N THR A 51 -12.25 16.28 9.82
CA THR A 51 -11.32 16.04 8.70
C THR A 51 -10.42 14.84 8.99
N LEU A 52 -9.69 14.41 7.97
CA LEU A 52 -8.46 13.65 8.19
C LEU A 52 -7.49 14.48 9.02
N LEU A 53 -6.60 13.85 9.78
CA LEU A 53 -5.40 14.50 10.29
C LEU A 53 -4.34 14.58 9.16
N GLY A 54 -4.32 13.58 8.29
CA GLY A 54 -3.33 13.39 7.24
C GLY A 54 -2.00 12.94 7.83
N VAL A 55 -2.07 12.05 8.80
CA VAL A 55 -0.89 11.32 9.33
C VAL A 55 -0.20 10.60 8.20
N ASP A 56 -0.98 10.03 7.36
CA ASP A 56 -0.62 9.47 6.08
C ASP A 56 -0.58 10.57 5.00
N ASP A 57 0.63 11.04 4.55
CA ASP A 57 1.90 10.61 5.16
C ASP A 57 2.73 11.78 5.74
N LYS A 58 2.10 12.73 6.44
CA LYS A 58 2.83 13.81 7.12
C LYS A 58 3.71 13.30 8.28
N ALA A 59 3.41 12.11 8.83
CA ALA A 59 4.26 11.51 9.86
C ALA A 59 5.60 11.07 9.29
N GLY A 60 5.62 10.38 8.14
CA GLY A 60 6.85 10.03 7.43
C GLY A 60 7.67 11.26 7.01
N ILE A 61 6.99 12.28 6.45
CA ILE A 61 7.63 13.57 6.12
C ILE A 61 8.29 14.17 7.37
N THR A 62 7.59 14.20 8.50
CA THR A 62 8.11 14.80 9.74
C THR A 62 9.29 14.01 10.28
N GLY A 63 9.22 12.67 10.27
CA GLY A 63 10.33 11.80 10.69
C GLY A 63 11.59 11.99 9.84
N ALA A 64 11.43 12.07 8.51
CA ALA A 64 12.53 12.35 7.59
C ALA A 64 13.17 13.72 7.85
N LEU A 65 12.36 14.76 8.03
CA LEU A 65 12.86 16.12 8.33
C LEU A 65 13.52 16.18 9.70
N ALA A 66 13.00 15.47 10.70
CA ALA A 66 13.61 15.38 12.03
C ALA A 66 15.00 14.71 11.97
N MET A 67 15.14 13.61 11.20
CA MET A 67 16.45 13.00 10.94
C MET A 67 17.42 13.99 10.27
N LEU A 68 17.00 14.68 9.20
CA LEU A 68 17.86 15.65 8.52
C LEU A 68 18.29 16.78 9.44
N LYS A 69 17.39 17.32 10.26
CA LYS A 69 17.69 18.31 11.26
C LYS A 69 18.72 17.78 12.25
N TYR A 70 18.51 16.59 12.78
CA TYR A 70 19.42 15.97 13.75
C TYR A 70 20.83 15.80 13.16
N LEU A 71 20.97 15.26 11.96
CA LEU A 71 22.26 15.10 11.29
C LEU A 71 22.94 16.45 11.01
N THR A 72 22.16 17.50 10.70
CA THR A 72 22.70 18.85 10.48
C THR A 72 23.21 19.49 11.78
N GLU A 73 22.52 19.25 12.90
CA GLU A 73 22.89 19.75 14.23
C GLU A 73 24.05 18.94 14.87
N HIS A 74 24.32 17.73 14.35
CA HIS A 74 25.33 16.79 14.83
C HIS A 74 26.33 16.40 13.74
N PRO A 75 27.15 17.34 13.25
CA PRO A 75 28.10 17.10 12.15
C PRO A 75 29.21 16.08 12.50
N GLU A 76 29.35 15.70 13.75
CA GLU A 76 30.24 14.64 14.21
C GLU A 76 29.72 13.24 13.83
N ILE A 77 28.43 13.10 13.46
CA ILE A 77 27.85 11.84 13.00
C ILE A 77 28.25 11.62 11.54
N GLU A 78 29.12 10.65 11.32
CA GLU A 78 29.52 10.28 9.97
C GLU A 78 28.40 9.50 9.26
N HIS A 79 28.09 9.89 8.03
CA HIS A 79 27.14 9.20 7.13
C HIS A 79 27.54 9.41 5.66
N GLY A 80 26.97 8.64 4.73
CA GLY A 80 27.08 8.87 3.29
C GLY A 80 26.11 9.95 2.82
N ASP A 81 25.98 10.11 1.50
CA ASP A 81 24.98 11.01 0.92
C ASP A 81 23.57 10.53 1.25
N VAL A 82 22.72 11.44 1.69
CA VAL A 82 21.33 11.20 2.05
C VAL A 82 20.44 12.05 1.16
N PHE A 83 19.54 11.41 0.44
CA PHE A 83 18.53 12.07 -0.37
C PHE A 83 17.16 11.85 0.28
N VAL A 84 16.33 12.89 0.29
CA VAL A 84 14.93 12.81 0.71
C VAL A 84 14.07 13.38 -0.40
N ALA A 85 13.09 12.61 -0.84
CA ALA A 85 12.13 12.99 -1.87
C ALA A 85 10.72 13.04 -1.28
N PHE A 86 9.97 14.08 -1.62
CA PHE A 86 8.55 14.22 -1.31
C PHE A 86 7.77 14.28 -2.62
N GLY A 87 6.93 13.28 -2.85
CA GLY A 87 6.10 13.19 -4.06
C GLY A 87 4.63 13.50 -3.76
N PRO A 88 3.88 14.10 -4.70
CA PRO A 88 2.44 14.19 -4.64
C PRO A 88 1.79 12.92 -5.18
N ASP A 89 0.46 12.80 -5.00
CA ASP A 89 -0.40 11.84 -5.69
C ASP A 89 -0.16 10.35 -5.34
N GLU A 90 0.46 10.03 -4.18
CA GLU A 90 0.63 8.66 -3.71
C GLU A 90 -0.73 7.98 -3.54
N GLU A 91 -1.69 8.62 -2.85
CA GLU A 91 -3.02 8.12 -2.48
C GLU A 91 -3.92 7.74 -3.69
N ILE A 92 -3.58 8.21 -4.87
CA ILE A 92 -4.25 7.82 -6.12
C ILE A 92 -3.41 6.84 -6.95
N GLY A 93 -2.32 6.31 -6.37
CA GLY A 93 -1.43 5.34 -7.01
C GLY A 93 -0.59 5.92 -8.15
N CYS A 94 -0.25 7.19 -8.09
CA CYS A 94 0.51 7.90 -9.14
C CYS A 94 1.83 8.52 -8.64
N GLY A 95 2.12 8.52 -7.33
CA GLY A 95 3.26 9.21 -6.73
C GLY A 95 4.60 8.79 -7.32
N GLY A 96 4.96 7.53 -7.20
CA GLY A 96 6.21 7.00 -7.73
C GLY A 96 6.29 6.89 -9.25
N GLN A 97 5.19 7.10 -9.98
CA GLN A 97 5.14 6.96 -11.43
C GLN A 97 6.06 7.96 -12.14
N TYR A 98 6.13 9.19 -11.65
CA TYR A 98 6.92 10.29 -12.22
C TYR A 98 8.30 10.45 -11.58
N PHE A 99 8.65 9.61 -10.61
CA PHE A 99 9.97 9.59 -10.01
C PHE A 99 11.04 9.33 -11.09
N ASP A 100 12.06 10.19 -11.16
CA ASP A 100 13.19 10.02 -12.07
C ASP A 100 14.46 9.67 -11.28
N PRO A 101 15.03 8.46 -11.45
CA PRO A 101 16.28 8.08 -10.79
C PRO A 101 17.46 9.00 -11.15
N ALA A 102 17.40 9.71 -12.28
CA ALA A 102 18.47 10.62 -12.68
C ALA A 102 18.63 11.82 -11.73
N ASP A 103 17.59 12.18 -11.00
CA ASP A 103 17.64 13.24 -9.98
C ASP A 103 18.38 12.78 -8.71
N PHE A 104 18.66 11.48 -8.58
CA PHE A 104 19.25 10.83 -7.39
C PHE A 104 20.53 10.06 -7.78
N PRO A 105 21.60 10.73 -8.19
CA PRO A 105 22.79 10.07 -8.68
C PRO A 105 23.46 9.22 -7.59
N ASN A 106 23.86 8.00 -7.96
CA ASN A 106 24.55 7.04 -7.10
C ASN A 106 23.70 6.49 -5.93
N VAL A 107 22.38 6.72 -5.91
CA VAL A 107 21.50 6.07 -4.93
C VAL A 107 21.41 4.58 -5.25
N GLU A 108 21.71 3.76 -4.26
CA GLU A 108 21.76 2.31 -4.39
C GLU A 108 20.41 1.64 -4.03
N PHE A 109 19.71 2.21 -3.05
CA PHE A 109 18.39 1.80 -2.60
C PHE A 109 17.71 2.96 -1.87
N ALA A 110 16.42 2.84 -1.62
CA ALA A 110 15.65 3.80 -0.85
C ALA A 110 14.68 3.07 0.11
N TYR A 111 13.98 3.84 0.94
CA TYR A 111 12.85 3.37 1.75
C TYR A 111 11.70 4.36 1.61
N THR A 112 10.48 3.88 1.43
CA THR A 112 9.27 4.65 1.70
C THR A 112 8.97 4.64 3.20
N LEU A 113 8.28 5.67 3.69
CA LEU A 113 7.92 5.83 5.11
C LEU A 113 6.40 5.87 5.23
N ASP A 114 5.75 4.85 4.69
CA ASP A 114 4.32 4.85 4.45
C ASP A 114 3.67 3.72 5.25
N ASN A 115 2.62 4.07 6.06
CA ASN A 115 1.88 3.09 6.84
C ASN A 115 2.72 2.41 7.97
N GLY A 116 2.05 1.71 8.88
CA GLY A 116 2.66 0.83 9.88
C GLY A 116 3.00 1.49 11.21
N ARG A 117 3.15 0.62 12.21
CA ARG A 117 3.50 0.97 13.59
C ARG A 117 4.99 0.82 13.83
N PRO A 118 5.53 1.42 14.88
CA PRO A 118 6.95 1.25 15.22
C PRO A 118 7.36 -0.23 15.28
N GLY A 119 8.25 -0.61 14.37
CA GLY A 119 8.71 -1.99 14.19
C GLY A 119 8.21 -2.67 12.93
N ASP A 120 7.12 -2.21 12.33
CA ASP A 120 6.59 -2.78 11.08
C ASP A 120 7.55 -2.48 9.93
N PHE A 121 7.79 -3.50 9.10
CA PHE A 121 8.64 -3.43 7.94
C PHE A 121 8.10 -4.32 6.82
N GLU A 122 8.03 -3.78 5.62
CA GLU A 122 7.40 -4.43 4.48
C GLU A 122 8.32 -4.39 3.27
N TYR A 123 8.59 -5.55 2.68
CA TYR A 123 9.39 -5.69 1.45
C TYR A 123 8.78 -6.71 0.48
N ASP A 124 7.54 -7.09 0.72
CA ASP A 124 6.76 -8.02 -0.07
C ASP A 124 5.35 -7.44 -0.23
N THR A 125 4.97 -7.13 -1.45
CA THR A 125 3.72 -6.47 -1.82
C THR A 125 2.99 -7.30 -2.87
N PHE A 126 1.77 -6.94 -3.23
CA PHE A 126 1.10 -7.57 -4.37
C PHE A 126 1.79 -7.24 -5.71
N ASN A 127 1.66 -8.15 -6.69
CA ASN A 127 1.54 -7.82 -8.11
C ASN A 127 0.09 -7.45 -8.40
N ALA A 128 -0.15 -6.48 -9.26
CA ALA A 128 -1.46 -5.87 -9.42
C ALA A 128 -1.82 -5.61 -10.89
N SER A 129 -3.02 -6.04 -11.28
CA SER A 129 -3.64 -5.67 -12.56
C SER A 129 -5.01 -5.08 -12.36
N GLU A 130 -5.36 -4.17 -13.25
CA GLU A 130 -6.71 -3.71 -13.52
C GLU A 130 -7.21 -4.34 -14.82
N ILE A 131 -8.45 -4.77 -14.83
CA ILE A 131 -9.07 -5.46 -15.96
C ILE A 131 -10.39 -4.78 -16.29
N THR A 132 -10.57 -4.46 -17.57
CA THR A 132 -11.84 -3.98 -18.08
C THR A 132 -12.35 -4.97 -19.12
N ILE A 133 -13.62 -5.36 -19.01
CA ILE A 133 -14.28 -6.26 -19.94
C ILE A 133 -15.52 -5.55 -20.51
N HIS A 134 -15.59 -5.48 -21.81
CA HIS A 134 -16.75 -4.95 -22.54
C HIS A 134 -17.47 -6.09 -23.24
N ILE A 135 -18.80 -6.10 -23.15
CA ILE A 135 -19.68 -7.15 -23.68
C ILE A 135 -20.72 -6.49 -24.59
N LYS A 136 -20.87 -6.99 -25.82
CA LYS A 136 -21.84 -6.49 -26.80
C LYS A 136 -23.07 -7.38 -26.86
N GLY A 137 -24.23 -6.78 -26.70
CA GLY A 137 -25.53 -7.40 -26.94
C GLY A 137 -26.02 -7.26 -28.40
N THR A 138 -27.26 -7.61 -28.61
CA THR A 138 -28.04 -7.31 -29.82
C THR A 138 -29.46 -7.01 -29.37
N VAL A 139 -29.91 -5.79 -29.64
CA VAL A 139 -31.25 -5.31 -29.24
C VAL A 139 -32.23 -5.49 -30.37
N VAL A 140 -33.36 -6.09 -30.07
CA VAL A 140 -34.55 -6.13 -30.93
C VAL A 140 -35.79 -6.00 -30.05
N HIS A 141 -36.96 -5.75 -30.64
CA HIS A 141 -38.22 -5.72 -29.91
C HIS A 141 -38.44 -7.07 -29.17
N PRO A 142 -38.80 -7.10 -27.88
CA PRO A 142 -38.94 -8.34 -27.12
C PRO A 142 -39.87 -9.36 -27.74
N GLY A 143 -40.94 -8.93 -28.41
CA GLY A 143 -41.86 -9.80 -29.12
C GLY A 143 -41.27 -10.47 -30.37
N GLU A 144 -40.11 -9.97 -30.86
CA GLU A 144 -39.40 -10.47 -32.06
C GLU A 144 -38.05 -11.08 -31.72
N ALA A 145 -37.78 -11.26 -30.41
CA ALA A 145 -36.45 -11.59 -29.89
C ALA A 145 -35.98 -13.01 -30.22
N TYR A 146 -36.88 -13.91 -30.60
CA TYR A 146 -36.55 -15.32 -30.77
C TYR A 146 -35.48 -15.51 -31.88
N GLY A 147 -34.32 -16.05 -31.47
CA GLY A 147 -33.18 -16.30 -32.37
C GLY A 147 -32.41 -15.04 -32.81
N LEU A 148 -32.80 -13.83 -32.38
CA LEU A 148 -32.22 -12.56 -32.79
C LEU A 148 -31.59 -11.78 -31.63
N MET A 149 -32.31 -11.66 -30.52
CA MET A 149 -31.82 -10.91 -29.37
C MET A 149 -30.66 -11.62 -28.66
N VAL A 150 -29.62 -10.86 -28.31
CA VAL A 150 -28.58 -11.30 -27.40
C VAL A 150 -28.49 -10.27 -26.29
N ASN A 151 -28.86 -10.67 -25.07
CA ASN A 151 -28.90 -9.77 -23.92
C ASN A 151 -27.53 -9.75 -23.24
N ALA A 152 -26.83 -8.61 -23.28
CA ALA A 152 -25.53 -8.45 -22.67
C ALA A 152 -25.55 -8.67 -21.14
N THR A 153 -26.67 -8.39 -20.46
CA THR A 153 -26.82 -8.70 -19.03
C THR A 153 -26.72 -10.21 -18.76
N THR A 154 -27.34 -11.03 -19.63
CA THR A 154 -27.25 -12.49 -19.51
C THR A 154 -25.82 -12.99 -19.74
N LEU A 155 -25.13 -12.42 -20.74
CA LEU A 155 -23.74 -12.76 -21.03
C LEU A 155 -22.81 -12.36 -19.87
N MET A 156 -23.02 -11.19 -19.27
CA MET A 156 -22.29 -10.72 -18.10
C MET A 156 -22.47 -11.67 -16.90
N ASN A 157 -23.71 -12.08 -16.63
CA ASN A 157 -23.98 -13.03 -15.55
C ASN A 157 -23.27 -14.36 -15.76
N ASP A 158 -23.25 -14.90 -16.99
CA ASP A 158 -22.52 -16.14 -17.31
C ASP A 158 -21.00 -15.94 -17.12
N PHE A 159 -20.45 -14.81 -17.51
CA PHE A 159 -19.04 -14.49 -17.27
C PHE A 159 -18.72 -14.46 -15.77
N LEU A 160 -19.46 -13.67 -14.98
CA LEU A 160 -19.25 -13.51 -13.53
C LEU A 160 -19.39 -14.85 -12.78
N SER A 161 -20.33 -15.70 -13.20
CA SER A 161 -20.55 -17.02 -12.60
C SER A 161 -19.41 -18.02 -12.85
N ASN A 162 -18.54 -17.74 -13.83
CA ASN A 162 -17.36 -18.56 -14.10
C ASN A 162 -16.09 -18.05 -13.40
N LEU A 163 -16.14 -16.93 -12.67
CA LEU A 163 -15.02 -16.48 -11.85
C LEU A 163 -14.87 -17.39 -10.61
N PRO A 164 -13.63 -17.60 -10.12
CA PRO A 164 -13.40 -18.36 -8.88
C PRO A 164 -14.09 -17.69 -7.68
N GLN A 165 -15.04 -18.38 -7.06
CA GLN A 165 -15.85 -17.85 -5.95
C GLN A 165 -15.18 -17.98 -4.58
N ASP A 166 -14.05 -18.65 -4.52
CA ASP A 166 -13.21 -18.88 -3.35
C ASP A 166 -11.98 -17.95 -3.32
N GLN A 167 -11.59 -17.38 -4.46
CA GLN A 167 -10.47 -16.46 -4.59
C GLN A 167 -10.97 -15.00 -4.64
N VAL A 168 -11.62 -14.56 -3.57
CA VAL A 168 -12.16 -13.21 -3.39
C VAL A 168 -11.61 -12.60 -2.09
N PRO A 169 -11.54 -11.27 -1.95
CA PRO A 169 -10.96 -10.64 -0.75
C PRO A 169 -11.58 -11.12 0.56
N GLU A 170 -12.89 -11.37 0.57
CA GLU A 170 -13.64 -11.81 1.75
C GLU A 170 -13.24 -13.22 2.23
N LYS A 171 -12.52 -13.97 1.41
CA LYS A 171 -12.03 -15.32 1.71
C LYS A 171 -10.52 -15.45 1.68
N SER A 172 -9.83 -14.37 1.30
CA SER A 172 -8.38 -14.33 1.15
C SER A 172 -7.72 -13.73 2.37
N ARG A 173 -6.61 -14.33 2.82
CA ARG A 173 -5.81 -13.86 3.95
C ARG A 173 -4.34 -14.15 3.72
N ASN A 174 -3.48 -13.58 4.54
CA ASN A 174 -2.02 -13.77 4.45
C ASN A 174 -1.52 -13.54 3.02
N HIS A 175 -0.93 -14.55 2.40
CA HIS A 175 -0.37 -14.55 1.05
C HIS A 175 -1.36 -14.95 -0.05
N ASP A 176 -2.64 -15.16 0.26
CA ASP A 176 -3.64 -15.51 -0.75
C ASP A 176 -3.89 -14.34 -1.70
N GLY A 177 -3.80 -14.61 -3.01
CA GLY A 177 -4.23 -13.67 -4.04
C GLY A 177 -5.75 -13.74 -4.28
N TYR A 178 -6.28 -12.79 -5.06
CA TYR A 178 -7.71 -12.72 -5.32
C TYR A 178 -8.07 -12.04 -6.65
N PHE A 179 -9.34 -12.25 -7.05
CA PHE A 179 -10.07 -11.46 -8.03
C PHE A 179 -11.09 -10.59 -7.30
N LEU A 180 -11.21 -9.33 -7.65
CA LEU A 180 -12.25 -8.46 -7.10
C LEU A 180 -12.96 -7.72 -8.23
N VAL A 181 -14.25 -7.93 -8.38
CA VAL A 181 -15.11 -7.11 -9.23
C VAL A 181 -15.44 -5.82 -8.50
N LEU A 182 -14.92 -4.71 -9.02
CA LEU A 182 -15.12 -3.37 -8.44
C LEU A 182 -16.45 -2.76 -8.89
N HIS A 183 -16.78 -2.96 -10.17
CA HIS A 183 -17.96 -2.39 -10.77
C HIS A 183 -18.47 -3.31 -11.90
N ALA A 184 -19.79 -3.43 -12.02
CA ALA A 184 -20.45 -4.11 -13.13
C ALA A 184 -21.75 -3.38 -13.43
N GLN A 185 -21.93 -3.03 -14.70
CA GLN A 185 -23.15 -2.40 -15.20
C GLN A 185 -23.59 -3.03 -16.51
N SER A 186 -24.89 -3.08 -16.76
CA SER A 186 -25.40 -3.71 -17.97
C SER A 186 -26.79 -3.24 -18.37
N ASN A 187 -27.07 -3.41 -19.65
CA ASN A 187 -28.39 -3.39 -20.23
C ASN A 187 -28.47 -4.47 -21.34
N VAL A 188 -29.49 -4.46 -22.18
CA VAL A 188 -29.62 -5.44 -23.26
C VAL A 188 -28.54 -5.29 -24.33
N ASP A 189 -28.11 -4.04 -24.60
CA ASP A 189 -27.18 -3.70 -25.69
C ASP A 189 -25.70 -3.93 -25.29
N HIS A 190 -25.32 -3.56 -24.09
CA HIS A 190 -23.94 -3.66 -23.63
C HIS A 190 -23.82 -3.95 -22.14
N ALA A 191 -22.68 -4.46 -21.74
CA ALA A 191 -22.28 -4.56 -20.34
C ALA A 191 -20.79 -4.28 -20.19
N ASP A 192 -20.42 -3.69 -19.04
CA ASP A 192 -19.05 -3.35 -18.66
C ASP A 192 -18.76 -3.90 -17.27
N ILE A 193 -17.57 -4.50 -17.14
CA ILE A 193 -17.05 -5.00 -15.86
C ILE A 193 -15.67 -4.37 -15.63
N SER A 194 -15.48 -3.78 -14.47
CA SER A 194 -14.18 -3.38 -13.95
C SER A 194 -13.81 -4.29 -12.79
N MET A 195 -12.62 -4.86 -12.83
CA MET A 195 -12.12 -5.76 -11.80
C MET A 195 -10.62 -5.66 -11.64
N ILE A 196 -10.11 -6.17 -10.53
CA ILE A 196 -8.67 -6.22 -10.25
C ILE A 196 -8.23 -7.63 -9.93
N ILE A 197 -6.95 -7.90 -10.19
CA ILE A 197 -6.21 -9.07 -9.72
C ILE A 197 -5.12 -8.60 -8.77
N ARG A 198 -4.93 -9.34 -7.69
CA ARG A 198 -3.85 -9.20 -6.73
C ARG A 198 -3.27 -10.56 -6.40
N ASP A 199 -1.94 -10.68 -6.42
CA ASP A 199 -1.24 -11.87 -5.93
C ASP A 199 0.20 -11.53 -5.58
N PHE A 200 0.75 -12.14 -4.53
CA PHE A 200 2.15 -11.98 -4.16
C PHE A 200 3.08 -12.80 -5.06
N ASP A 201 2.66 -14.03 -5.40
CA ASP A 201 3.45 -14.90 -6.25
C ASP A 201 3.28 -14.54 -7.73
N GLN A 202 4.39 -14.26 -8.40
CA GLN A 202 4.39 -13.87 -9.82
C GLN A 202 3.78 -14.95 -10.72
N SER A 203 3.96 -16.23 -10.41
CA SER A 203 3.43 -17.32 -11.23
C SER A 203 1.93 -17.48 -11.06
N GLU A 204 1.41 -17.30 -9.84
CA GLU A 204 -0.03 -17.31 -9.57
C GLU A 204 -0.72 -16.06 -10.13
N TYR A 205 -0.07 -14.90 -10.03
CA TYR A 205 -0.53 -13.67 -10.67
C TYR A 205 -0.66 -13.87 -12.20
N ASN A 206 0.35 -14.41 -12.86
CA ASN A 206 0.32 -14.69 -14.30
C ASN A 206 -0.77 -15.71 -14.66
N ARG A 207 -1.00 -16.74 -13.81
CA ARG A 207 -2.10 -17.69 -13.99
C ARG A 207 -3.47 -17.03 -13.89
N LYS A 208 -3.64 -16.10 -12.97
CA LYS A 208 -4.89 -15.35 -12.82
C LYS A 208 -5.18 -14.49 -14.03
N GLU A 209 -4.19 -13.77 -14.55
CA GLU A 209 -4.35 -13.03 -15.81
C GLU A 209 -4.70 -13.96 -16.98
N GLN A 210 -3.96 -15.06 -17.11
CA GLN A 210 -4.21 -16.03 -18.19
C GLN A 210 -5.60 -16.65 -18.06
N PHE A 211 -6.08 -16.94 -16.86
CA PHE A 211 -7.43 -17.43 -16.62
C PHE A 211 -8.49 -16.47 -17.19
N ILE A 212 -8.36 -15.17 -16.98
CA ILE A 212 -9.30 -14.17 -17.52
C ILE A 212 -9.25 -14.16 -19.06
N ARG A 213 -8.06 -14.20 -19.65
CA ARG A 213 -7.89 -14.26 -21.12
C ARG A 213 -8.56 -15.50 -21.69
N ASP A 214 -8.40 -16.65 -21.04
CA ASP A 214 -8.98 -17.91 -21.49
C ASP A 214 -10.49 -17.96 -21.26
N LEU A 215 -10.99 -17.37 -20.17
CA LEU A 215 -12.43 -17.23 -19.94
C LEU A 215 -13.08 -16.37 -21.03
N VAL A 216 -12.48 -15.23 -21.40
CA VAL A 216 -12.97 -14.39 -22.50
C VAL A 216 -12.97 -15.16 -23.82
N LYS A 217 -11.92 -15.94 -24.13
CA LYS A 217 -11.89 -16.82 -25.32
C LYS A 217 -13.02 -17.85 -25.30
N LYS A 218 -13.25 -18.50 -24.15
CA LYS A 218 -14.35 -19.45 -23.94
C LYS A 218 -15.71 -18.81 -24.21
N MET A 219 -15.94 -17.60 -23.65
CA MET A 219 -17.18 -16.85 -23.87
C MET A 219 -17.35 -16.44 -25.33
N ASN A 220 -16.30 -15.96 -25.98
CA ASN A 220 -16.34 -15.63 -27.41
C ASN A 220 -16.63 -16.84 -28.30
N LYS A 221 -16.10 -18.02 -27.97
CA LYS A 221 -16.44 -19.26 -28.67
C LYS A 221 -17.92 -19.63 -28.51
N LYS A 222 -18.48 -19.38 -27.30
CA LYS A 222 -19.89 -19.71 -27.00
C LYS A 222 -20.87 -18.71 -27.63
N TYR A 223 -20.52 -17.42 -27.65
CA TYR A 223 -21.46 -16.33 -27.96
C TYR A 223 -21.10 -15.50 -29.20
N GLY A 224 -19.96 -15.80 -29.89
CA GLY A 224 -19.60 -15.17 -31.15
C GLY A 224 -18.92 -13.81 -31.03
N ASN A 225 -17.71 -13.75 -30.49
CA ASN A 225 -16.84 -12.55 -30.46
C ASN A 225 -17.49 -11.29 -29.86
N ARG A 226 -18.22 -11.45 -28.78
CA ARG A 226 -18.94 -10.37 -28.08
C ARG A 226 -18.21 -9.77 -26.90
N PHE A 227 -17.13 -10.43 -26.44
CA PHE A 227 -16.33 -10.01 -25.30
C PHE A 227 -15.01 -9.43 -25.76
N THR A 228 -14.64 -8.28 -25.23
CA THR A 228 -13.29 -7.73 -25.31
C THR A 228 -12.73 -7.53 -23.91
N VAL A 229 -11.45 -7.76 -23.74
CA VAL A 229 -10.74 -7.60 -22.47
C VAL A 229 -9.53 -6.69 -22.66
N ASN A 230 -9.36 -5.75 -21.74
CA ASN A 230 -8.12 -5.02 -21.56
C ASN A 230 -7.57 -5.34 -20.16
N ILE A 231 -6.31 -5.74 -20.09
CA ILE A 231 -5.58 -5.98 -18.84
C ILE A 231 -4.44 -5.00 -18.80
N ARG A 232 -4.41 -4.18 -17.76
CA ARG A 232 -3.37 -3.19 -17.49
C ARG A 232 -2.68 -3.55 -16.19
N GLU A 233 -1.42 -3.89 -16.27
CA GLU A 233 -0.57 -4.00 -15.09
C GLU A 233 -0.50 -2.64 -14.37
N GLN A 234 -0.68 -2.65 -13.06
CA GLN A 234 -0.62 -1.47 -12.23
C GLN A 234 0.76 -1.33 -11.57
N TYR A 235 1.22 -2.40 -10.95
CA TYR A 235 2.55 -2.49 -10.34
C TYR A 235 2.95 -3.95 -10.08
N GLU A 236 4.25 -4.15 -9.85
CA GLU A 236 4.86 -5.43 -9.50
C GLU A 236 5.21 -5.49 -8.00
N ASN A 237 5.33 -6.71 -7.48
CA ASN A 237 5.80 -6.95 -6.11
C ASN A 237 7.24 -6.44 -5.94
N ILE A 238 7.48 -5.59 -4.94
CA ILE A 238 8.82 -5.04 -4.63
C ILE A 238 9.81 -6.14 -4.26
N TYR A 239 9.36 -7.29 -3.74
CA TYR A 239 10.21 -8.44 -3.45
C TYR A 239 11.04 -8.90 -4.66
N ASN A 240 10.51 -8.77 -5.87
CA ASN A 240 11.22 -9.12 -7.10
C ASN A 240 12.54 -8.36 -7.26
N TYR A 241 12.66 -7.15 -6.70
CA TYR A 241 13.82 -6.25 -6.81
C TYR A 241 14.76 -6.32 -5.58
N ILE A 242 14.29 -6.94 -4.49
CA ILE A 242 14.97 -6.96 -3.19
C ILE A 242 15.55 -8.34 -2.86
N LYS A 243 14.93 -9.43 -3.33
CA LYS A 243 15.29 -10.81 -2.97
C LYS A 243 16.76 -11.16 -3.12
N ASP A 244 17.45 -10.58 -4.09
CA ASP A 244 18.87 -10.81 -4.37
C ASP A 244 19.79 -9.73 -3.73
N LYS A 245 19.20 -8.85 -2.89
CA LYS A 245 19.90 -7.77 -2.18
C LYS A 245 19.52 -7.76 -0.69
N PRO A 246 19.74 -8.87 0.04
CA PRO A 246 19.24 -9.03 1.40
C PRO A 246 19.79 -7.99 2.38
N TYR A 247 20.93 -7.39 2.08
CA TYR A 247 21.53 -6.35 2.92
C TYR A 247 20.63 -5.13 3.10
N ILE A 248 19.75 -4.80 2.14
CA ILE A 248 18.81 -3.66 2.25
C ILE A 248 17.81 -3.91 3.39
N VAL A 249 17.23 -5.11 3.43
CA VAL A 249 16.32 -5.54 4.48
C VAL A 249 17.04 -5.65 5.82
N ASN A 250 18.17 -6.36 5.83
CA ASN A 250 18.96 -6.60 7.04
C ASN A 250 19.42 -5.29 7.69
N LEU A 251 19.79 -4.27 6.89
CA LEU A 251 20.15 -2.94 7.35
C LEU A 251 19.01 -2.29 8.14
N ALA A 252 17.79 -2.30 7.60
CA ALA A 252 16.62 -1.75 8.29
C ALA A 252 16.33 -2.51 9.60
N LEU A 253 16.35 -3.85 9.55
CA LEU A 253 16.13 -4.68 10.75
C LEU A 253 17.18 -4.46 11.83
N ASP A 254 18.45 -4.27 11.45
CA ASP A 254 19.53 -3.95 12.39
C ASP A 254 19.34 -2.55 13.00
N ALA A 255 18.92 -1.56 12.19
CA ALA A 255 18.58 -0.22 12.67
C ALA A 255 17.38 -0.23 13.64
N TYR A 256 16.34 -1.03 13.36
CA TYR A 256 15.21 -1.20 14.29
C TYR A 256 15.68 -1.73 15.66
N ARG A 257 16.47 -2.81 15.65
CA ARG A 257 17.01 -3.40 16.90
C ARG A 257 17.88 -2.40 17.66
N LYS A 258 18.70 -1.63 16.96
CA LYS A 258 19.53 -0.58 17.54
C LYS A 258 18.70 0.54 18.16
N SER A 259 17.55 0.85 17.62
CA SER A 259 16.57 1.81 18.14
C SER A 259 15.66 1.22 19.23
N GLY A 260 15.93 0.01 19.69
CA GLY A 260 15.15 -0.68 20.73
C GLY A 260 13.80 -1.23 20.24
N LEU A 261 13.57 -1.27 18.94
CA LEU A 261 12.37 -1.86 18.35
C LEU A 261 12.55 -3.35 18.06
N LYS A 262 11.50 -4.11 18.26
CA LYS A 262 11.41 -5.48 17.74
C LYS A 262 10.88 -5.43 16.31
N PRO A 263 11.65 -5.85 15.29
CA PRO A 263 11.15 -5.89 13.94
C PRO A 263 9.92 -6.81 13.81
N ASN A 264 8.89 -6.31 13.11
CA ASN A 264 7.71 -7.04 12.72
C ASN A 264 7.61 -7.01 11.19
N VAL A 265 8.21 -8.01 10.56
CA VAL A 265 8.22 -8.12 9.10
C VAL A 265 6.93 -8.74 8.64
N GLN A 266 6.25 -8.10 7.70
CA GLN A 266 4.98 -8.56 7.17
C GLN A 266 4.87 -8.29 5.68
N SER A 267 4.00 -9.03 5.01
CA SER A 267 3.62 -8.76 3.62
C SER A 267 2.51 -7.71 3.60
N PHE A 268 2.66 -6.72 2.75
CA PHE A 268 1.65 -5.67 2.57
C PHE A 268 0.67 -6.04 1.46
N ARG A 269 -0.61 -6.14 1.80
CA ARG A 269 -1.70 -6.49 0.86
C ARG A 269 -2.15 -5.29 0.02
N GLY A 270 -1.21 -4.51 -0.45
CA GLY A 270 -1.36 -3.30 -1.23
C GLY A 270 -0.08 -3.00 -2.01
N GLY A 271 0.12 -1.74 -2.33
CA GLY A 271 1.33 -1.22 -2.94
C GLY A 271 1.64 0.17 -2.36
N THR A 272 2.90 0.55 -2.41
CA THR A 272 3.42 1.87 -2.02
C THR A 272 4.14 2.50 -3.23
N ASP A 273 4.63 3.71 -3.10
CA ASP A 273 5.50 4.30 -4.12
C ASP A 273 6.73 3.42 -4.44
N GLY A 274 7.17 2.58 -3.49
CA GLY A 274 8.23 1.60 -3.70
C GLY A 274 7.97 0.63 -4.85
N ASN A 275 6.70 0.31 -5.15
CA ASN A 275 6.32 -0.53 -6.28
C ASN A 275 6.58 0.14 -7.65
N PHE A 276 6.61 1.46 -7.69
CA PHE A 276 6.89 2.25 -8.91
C PHE A 276 8.37 2.64 -9.00
N ILE A 277 9.05 2.81 -7.87
CA ILE A 277 10.47 3.21 -7.80
C ILE A 277 11.38 2.00 -8.02
N SER A 278 11.07 0.86 -7.41
CA SER A 278 11.93 -0.34 -7.48
C SER A 278 12.20 -0.83 -8.92
N PRO A 279 11.21 -0.87 -9.84
CA PRO A 279 11.44 -1.23 -11.25
C PRO A 279 12.38 -0.28 -11.99
N LYS A 280 12.55 0.96 -11.50
CA LYS A 280 13.43 1.97 -12.08
C LYS A 280 14.90 1.82 -11.63
N GLY A 281 15.20 0.76 -10.87
CA GLY A 281 16.56 0.39 -10.48
C GLY A 281 16.97 0.78 -9.07
N ILE A 282 16.08 1.40 -8.28
CA ILE A 282 16.28 1.74 -6.88
C ILE A 282 15.35 0.89 -6.01
N PRO A 283 15.78 -0.28 -5.50
CA PRO A 283 14.96 -1.12 -4.62
C PRO A 283 14.47 -0.34 -3.40
N THR A 284 13.16 -0.33 -3.17
CA THR A 284 12.54 0.57 -2.19
C THR A 284 11.51 -0.19 -1.34
N PRO A 285 11.93 -0.85 -0.23
CA PRO A 285 11.01 -1.40 0.75
C PRO A 285 10.40 -0.32 1.63
N ASN A 286 9.40 -0.68 2.43
CA ASN A 286 8.62 0.25 3.24
C ASN A 286 8.93 0.13 4.73
N LEU A 287 9.13 1.29 5.38
CA LEU A 287 9.26 1.47 6.83
C LEU A 287 7.96 2.04 7.38
N PHE A 288 7.74 1.90 8.69
CA PHE A 288 6.61 2.49 9.38
C PHE A 288 6.65 4.03 9.37
N ASN A 289 5.48 4.68 9.42
CA ASN A 289 5.34 6.10 9.70
C ASN A 289 4.87 6.39 11.14
N GLY A 290 4.37 5.38 11.85
CA GLY A 290 4.01 5.45 13.27
C GLY A 290 2.57 5.86 13.54
N GLY A 291 1.76 6.16 12.53
CA GLY A 291 0.37 6.54 12.70
C GLY A 291 -0.61 5.37 12.90
N GLY A 292 -1.88 5.70 12.95
CA GLY A 292 -2.95 4.73 13.01
C GLY A 292 -4.30 5.28 12.56
N ASN A 293 -5.26 4.38 12.29
CA ASN A 293 -6.61 4.68 11.81
C ASN A 293 -6.64 5.51 10.52
N TYR A 294 -5.71 5.21 9.61
CA TYR A 294 -5.55 5.93 8.35
C TYR A 294 -6.84 6.05 7.54
N HIS A 295 -6.89 7.03 6.63
CA HIS A 295 -8.00 7.28 5.70
C HIS A 295 -9.33 7.61 6.40
N GLY A 296 -9.29 8.01 7.68
CA GLY A 296 -10.47 8.28 8.47
C GLY A 296 -10.36 9.51 9.38
N ARG A 297 -11.47 9.90 9.98
CA ARG A 297 -11.55 11.01 10.93
C ARG A 297 -10.87 10.71 12.27
N TYR A 298 -10.55 9.47 12.52
CA TYR A 298 -9.96 8.97 13.76
C TYR A 298 -8.46 8.73 13.65
N GLU A 299 -7.82 9.26 12.60
CA GLU A 299 -6.37 9.23 12.46
C GLU A 299 -5.67 9.81 13.67
N TYR A 300 -4.58 9.19 14.02
CA TYR A 300 -3.72 9.65 15.11
C TYR A 300 -2.24 9.30 14.86
N VAL A 301 -1.38 10.02 15.55
CA VAL A 301 0.06 9.71 15.69
C VAL A 301 0.52 10.22 17.05
N THR A 302 1.62 9.72 17.56
CA THR A 302 2.27 10.31 18.74
C THR A 302 3.60 10.96 18.38
N VAL A 303 3.98 11.97 19.15
CA VAL A 303 5.30 12.62 19.01
C VAL A 303 6.41 11.58 19.15
N GLU A 304 6.28 10.68 20.13
CA GLU A 304 7.24 9.63 20.46
C GLU A 304 7.41 8.61 19.32
N GLN A 305 6.34 8.35 18.54
CA GLN A 305 6.43 7.48 17.35
C GLN A 305 7.17 8.16 16.20
N ILE A 306 6.96 9.46 16.00
CA ILE A 306 7.70 10.26 14.99
C ILE A 306 9.18 10.34 15.38
N ASP A 307 9.48 10.62 16.65
CA ASP A 307 10.86 10.64 17.17
C ASP A 307 11.54 9.28 16.98
N LYS A 308 10.79 8.19 17.21
CA LYS A 308 11.29 6.84 16.99
C LYS A 308 11.60 6.56 15.50
N LEU A 309 10.78 7.05 14.58
CA LEU A 309 11.06 6.97 13.16
C LEU A 309 12.35 7.73 12.81
N ALA A 310 12.51 8.96 13.31
CA ALA A 310 13.73 9.75 13.08
C ALA A 310 14.98 9.05 13.62
N GLU A 311 14.90 8.41 14.81
CA GLU A 311 15.97 7.61 15.37
C GLU A 311 16.35 6.41 14.49
N VAL A 312 15.33 5.68 13.98
CA VAL A 312 15.54 4.55 13.07
C VAL A 312 16.22 5.00 11.78
N LEU A 313 15.76 6.09 11.17
CA LEU A 313 16.35 6.63 9.94
C LEU A 313 17.81 7.05 10.16
N THR A 314 18.10 7.71 11.30
CA THR A 314 19.47 8.07 11.69
C THR A 314 20.34 6.81 11.85
N ASN A 315 19.81 5.75 12.45
CA ASN A 315 20.51 4.49 12.60
C ASN A 315 20.72 3.78 11.25
N ILE A 316 19.80 3.89 10.30
CA ILE A 316 19.96 3.35 8.94
C ILE A 316 21.16 4.01 8.24
N VAL A 317 21.23 5.35 8.22
CA VAL A 317 22.29 6.05 7.50
C VAL A 317 23.67 5.84 8.12
N THR A 318 23.76 5.79 9.44
CA THR A 318 25.02 5.51 10.14
C THR A 318 25.46 4.06 10.02
N GLU A 319 24.52 3.12 10.13
CA GLU A 319 24.78 1.70 9.99
C GLU A 319 25.15 1.34 8.55
N HIS A 320 24.54 1.97 7.55
CA HIS A 320 24.91 1.81 6.14
C HIS A 320 26.39 2.17 5.93
N LEU A 321 26.86 3.34 6.41
CA LEU A 321 28.26 3.70 6.31
C LEU A 321 29.17 2.67 7.02
N ARG A 322 28.79 2.23 8.22
CA ARG A 322 29.55 1.21 8.96
C ARG A 322 29.66 -0.08 8.14
N GLN A 323 28.55 -0.58 7.62
CA GLN A 323 28.53 -1.82 6.83
C GLN A 323 29.28 -1.69 5.51
N THR A 324 29.28 -0.51 4.89
CA THR A 324 30.11 -0.25 3.69
C THR A 324 31.61 -0.39 3.98
N ARG A 325 32.06 0.01 5.18
CA ARG A 325 33.47 -0.08 5.63
C ARG A 325 33.86 -1.47 6.15
N THR A 326 32.94 -2.20 6.76
CA THR A 326 33.23 -3.45 7.50
C THR A 326 32.64 -4.74 6.90
N GLY A 327 31.80 -4.62 5.89
CA GLY A 327 31.06 -5.71 5.25
C GLY A 327 29.55 -5.62 5.52
N ARG A 328 28.78 -5.88 4.48
CA ARG A 328 27.31 -5.87 4.49
C ARG A 328 26.74 -7.12 5.16
N ASN A 329 25.56 -6.99 5.73
CA ASN A 329 24.83 -8.12 6.29
C ASN A 329 24.04 -8.84 5.16
N GLU A 330 24.71 -9.80 4.52
CA GLU A 330 24.17 -10.59 3.38
C GLU A 330 23.44 -11.86 3.82
N LYS A 331 22.99 -11.95 5.07
CA LYS A 331 22.20 -13.11 5.50
C LYS A 331 20.95 -13.24 4.64
N PRO A 332 20.62 -14.48 4.17
CA PRO A 332 19.41 -14.71 3.40
C PRO A 332 18.17 -14.17 4.11
N LEU A 333 17.23 -13.63 3.32
CA LEU A 333 15.96 -13.16 3.85
C LEU A 333 15.15 -14.35 4.40
N GLU A 334 14.64 -14.18 5.60
CA GLU A 334 13.66 -15.10 6.17
C GLU A 334 12.30 -14.80 5.53
N LYS A 335 11.62 -15.86 5.09
CA LYS A 335 10.22 -15.73 4.66
C LYS A 335 9.34 -15.72 5.89
N TYR A 336 8.64 -14.64 6.11
CA TYR A 336 7.75 -14.44 7.27
C TYR A 336 6.27 -14.79 6.94
N TRP A 337 6.02 -15.38 5.76
CA TRP A 337 4.72 -15.78 5.25
C TRP A 337 4.65 -17.26 4.88
#